data_73cc6bc798c644553b094bf9eff363ec
#
_entry.id   73cc6bc798c644553b094bf9eff363ec
#
_cell.length_a   1.000
_cell.length_b   1.000
_cell.length_c   1.000
_cell.angle_alpha   90.00
_cell.angle_beta   90.00
_cell.angle_gamma   90.00
#
_symmetry.space_group_name_H-M   'P 1'
#
loop_
_entity.id
_entity.type
_entity.pdbx_description
1 polymer ?
#
loop_
_entity_poly.entity_id
_entity_poly.type
_entity_poly.pdbx_seq_one_letter_code
_entity_poly.pdbx_strand_id
1 'polypeptide(L)'
;MTAFDAHSQLQSKDRARILIVRLSSMGDVVHALPAAAALRNTFPNATIGWLIEERWAELLCTLPTPRYGARSPQRPLVDIVHTVKLKSWRRELLESQTWERIAAGLSDLHAAHYDVAIDLQGAIRSAILGRWSGAPVLYGSARPRELPAGLWYTKKVVTNGSHVVEQYCELADAVVGHKTSTLDPVFPSDPIASETVNDRLRKYGMTDIAILNPGAGWGAKQWPAERYGQLAQTLAKKGVRSILNFGPNEGALAREAESASAGTAEAMSFSIGELVALTRRARLFVGGDTGPMHLAAALHIPVVALFGPTDPARNGPFRTKSIVLRNSKSPTSLTHRHEPDPGLMEISVDQVAEAASQLLETPQAETPLG
;
A
#
# COMPACT_ATOMS: atom_id res chain seq x y z
N MET A 1 -35.04 -13.81 15.62
CA MET A 1 -33.60 -14.12 15.56
C MET A 1 -32.86 -12.86 15.92
N THR A 2 -32.32 -12.77 17.15
CA THR A 2 -31.55 -11.63 17.66
C THR A 2 -30.36 -11.35 16.74
N ALA A 3 -30.16 -10.08 16.36
CA ALA A 3 -29.03 -9.65 15.55
C ALA A 3 -27.74 -10.16 16.19
N PHE A 4 -27.00 -10.95 15.44
CA PHE A 4 -25.71 -11.54 15.83
C PHE A 4 -24.73 -10.38 16.09
N ASP A 5 -24.56 -10.01 17.34
CA ASP A 5 -23.64 -8.93 17.71
C ASP A 5 -22.22 -9.50 17.81
N ALA A 6 -21.51 -9.44 16.67
CA ALA A 6 -20.14 -9.92 16.57
C ALA A 6 -19.19 -9.21 17.55
N HIS A 7 -19.49 -7.95 17.87
CA HIS A 7 -18.71 -7.16 18.82
C HIS A 7 -18.72 -7.77 20.23
N SER A 8 -19.92 -8.02 20.77
CA SER A 8 -20.08 -8.62 22.12
C SER A 8 -19.40 -10.00 22.19
N GLN A 9 -19.46 -10.77 21.11
CA GLN A 9 -18.80 -12.10 21.06
C GLN A 9 -17.28 -12.00 20.98
N LEU A 10 -16.72 -11.02 20.25
CA LEU A 10 -15.28 -10.81 20.20
C LEU A 10 -14.75 -10.32 21.53
N GLN A 11 -15.48 -9.46 22.24
CA GLN A 11 -15.10 -8.97 23.56
C GLN A 11 -15.18 -10.05 24.65
N SER A 12 -16.11 -10.98 24.56
CA SER A 12 -16.26 -12.06 25.53
C SER A 12 -15.25 -13.19 25.37
N LYS A 13 -14.48 -13.22 24.28
CA LYS A 13 -13.45 -14.23 24.03
C LYS A 13 -12.10 -13.73 24.50
N ASP A 14 -11.41 -14.51 25.34
CA ASP A 14 -10.04 -14.24 25.79
C ASP A 14 -9.05 -14.05 24.63
N ARG A 15 -9.31 -14.68 23.47
CA ARG A 15 -8.52 -14.58 22.25
C ARG A 15 -9.41 -14.65 21.02
N ALA A 16 -9.97 -13.51 20.62
CA ALA A 16 -10.70 -13.39 19.36
C ALA A 16 -9.76 -13.65 18.16
N ARG A 17 -10.29 -14.21 17.08
CA ARG A 17 -9.55 -14.49 15.83
C ARG A 17 -10.18 -13.72 14.69
N ILE A 18 -9.44 -12.77 14.14
CA ILE A 18 -9.91 -11.82 13.12
C ILE A 18 -9.10 -12.00 11.84
N LEU A 19 -9.76 -12.21 10.71
CA LEU A 19 -9.12 -12.27 9.40
C LEU A 19 -9.34 -10.96 8.64
N ILE A 20 -8.26 -10.36 8.16
CA ILE A 20 -8.29 -9.25 7.20
C ILE A 20 -8.04 -9.83 5.80
N VAL A 21 -8.92 -9.52 4.85
CA VAL A 21 -8.77 -9.92 3.45
C VAL A 21 -8.46 -8.68 2.61
N ARG A 22 -7.19 -8.52 2.24
CA ARG A 22 -6.74 -7.51 1.28
C ARG A 22 -5.56 -8.08 0.47
N LEU A 23 -5.84 -8.51 -0.74
CA LEU A 23 -4.89 -9.27 -1.56
C LEU A 23 -3.90 -8.35 -2.29
N SER A 24 -4.38 -7.25 -2.85
CA SER A 24 -3.64 -6.32 -3.72
C SER A 24 -4.44 -5.02 -3.93
N SER A 25 -3.90 -3.94 -4.48
CA SER A 25 -2.51 -3.73 -4.89
C SER A 25 -1.64 -3.27 -3.70
N MET A 26 -0.35 -2.93 -3.94
CA MET A 26 0.54 -2.38 -2.92
C MET A 26 -0.09 -1.20 -2.18
N GLY A 27 -0.51 -0.17 -2.93
CA GLY A 27 -1.12 1.03 -2.34
C GLY A 27 -2.38 0.73 -1.53
N ASP A 28 -3.21 -0.18 -2.03
CA ASP A 28 -4.42 -0.60 -1.32
C ASP A 28 -4.11 -1.39 -0.03
N VAL A 29 -3.04 -2.19 -0.01
CA VAL A 29 -2.58 -2.84 1.23
C VAL A 29 -2.13 -1.79 2.23
N VAL A 30 -1.34 -0.81 1.79
CA VAL A 30 -0.91 0.33 2.63
C VAL A 30 -2.11 1.10 3.19
N HIS A 31 -3.12 1.38 2.37
CA HIS A 31 -4.35 2.05 2.81
C HIS A 31 -5.15 1.24 3.84
N ALA A 32 -4.99 -0.09 3.87
CA ALA A 32 -5.70 -0.96 4.82
C ALA A 32 -4.97 -1.11 6.17
N LEU A 33 -3.70 -0.70 6.27
CA LEU A 33 -2.93 -0.81 7.52
C LEU A 33 -3.53 -0.01 8.69
N PRO A 34 -4.06 1.23 8.52
CA PRO A 34 -4.71 1.95 9.61
C PRO A 34 -5.93 1.21 10.20
N ALA A 35 -6.74 0.57 9.35
CA ALA A 35 -7.87 -0.25 9.80
C ALA A 35 -7.39 -1.46 10.61
N ALA A 36 -6.31 -2.12 10.19
CA ALA A 36 -5.70 -3.22 10.93
C ALA A 36 -5.09 -2.74 12.27
N ALA A 37 -4.47 -1.56 12.28
CA ALA A 37 -3.95 -0.95 13.51
C ALA A 37 -5.09 -0.65 14.50
N ALA A 38 -6.23 -0.14 14.03
CA ALA A 38 -7.41 0.08 14.85
C ALA A 38 -7.94 -1.22 15.46
N LEU A 39 -8.07 -2.29 14.66
CA LEU A 39 -8.44 -3.63 15.15
C LEU A 39 -7.45 -4.13 16.20
N ARG A 40 -6.14 -4.00 15.96
CA ARG A 40 -5.09 -4.41 16.91
C ARG A 40 -5.14 -3.64 18.21
N ASN A 41 -5.34 -2.33 18.14
CA ASN A 41 -5.45 -1.48 19.32
C ASN A 41 -6.67 -1.82 20.18
N THR A 42 -7.80 -2.11 19.55
CA THR A 42 -9.04 -2.48 20.24
C THR A 42 -8.98 -3.90 20.81
N PHE A 43 -8.36 -4.83 20.10
CA PHE A 43 -8.25 -6.23 20.48
C PHE A 43 -6.76 -6.65 20.60
N PRO A 44 -6.03 -6.18 21.63
CA PRO A 44 -4.58 -6.39 21.74
C PRO A 44 -4.18 -7.86 21.83
N ASN A 45 -5.04 -8.71 22.39
CA ASN A 45 -4.81 -10.15 22.56
C ASN A 45 -5.40 -11.02 21.42
N ALA A 46 -6.11 -10.40 20.47
CA ALA A 46 -6.66 -11.16 19.35
C ALA A 46 -5.57 -11.74 18.47
N THR A 47 -5.85 -12.88 17.85
CA THR A 47 -5.08 -13.39 16.72
C THR A 47 -5.57 -12.70 15.45
N ILE A 48 -4.78 -11.81 14.88
CA ILE A 48 -5.11 -11.17 13.60
C ILE A 48 -4.35 -11.88 12.48
N GLY A 49 -5.09 -12.46 11.54
CA GLY A 49 -4.57 -12.96 10.28
C GLY A 49 -4.79 -11.98 9.15
N TRP A 50 -3.93 -12.03 8.17
CA TRP A 50 -4.08 -11.25 6.93
C TRP A 50 -3.91 -12.15 5.72
N LEU A 51 -4.86 -12.15 4.80
CA LEU A 51 -4.77 -12.84 3.52
C LEU A 51 -4.33 -11.85 2.43
N ILE A 52 -3.16 -12.12 1.83
CA ILE A 52 -2.46 -11.20 0.93
C ILE A 52 -1.82 -11.94 -0.27
N GLU A 53 -1.66 -11.29 -1.42
CA GLU A 53 -0.77 -11.79 -2.48
C GLU A 53 0.68 -11.80 -1.99
N GLU A 54 1.40 -12.91 -2.23
CA GLU A 54 2.74 -13.15 -1.71
C GLU A 54 3.72 -12.01 -1.98
N ARG A 55 3.65 -11.42 -3.16
CA ARG A 55 4.53 -10.29 -3.57
C ARG A 55 4.40 -9.04 -2.70
N TRP A 56 3.34 -8.92 -1.88
CA TRP A 56 3.12 -7.78 -0.98
C TRP A 56 3.31 -8.15 0.49
N ALA A 57 3.66 -9.40 0.78
CA ALA A 57 3.74 -9.91 2.16
C ALA A 57 4.79 -9.15 3.00
N GLU A 58 5.85 -8.63 2.39
CA GLU A 58 6.88 -7.84 3.08
C GLU A 58 6.35 -6.53 3.69
N LEU A 59 5.20 -6.04 3.26
CA LEU A 59 4.52 -4.92 3.94
C LEU A 59 4.03 -5.28 5.35
N LEU A 60 3.91 -6.58 5.66
CA LEU A 60 3.38 -7.11 6.92
C LEU A 60 4.41 -7.90 7.73
N CYS A 61 5.38 -8.52 7.05
CA CYS A 61 6.34 -9.44 7.66
C CYS A 61 7.61 -9.51 6.81
N THR A 62 8.78 -9.30 7.41
CA THR A 62 10.06 -9.42 6.69
C THR A 62 10.28 -10.84 6.17
N LEU A 63 11.05 -10.98 5.08
CA LEU A 63 11.26 -12.28 4.41
C LEU A 63 11.77 -13.42 5.34
N PRO A 64 12.79 -13.21 6.20
CA PRO A 64 13.31 -14.29 7.04
C PRO A 64 12.40 -14.63 8.24
N THR A 65 11.39 -13.79 8.52
CA THR A 65 10.51 -13.98 9.68
C THR A 65 9.41 -14.99 9.36
N PRO A 66 9.13 -15.96 10.25
CA PRO A 66 8.00 -16.86 10.09
C PRO A 66 6.68 -16.10 9.92
N ARG A 67 5.84 -16.56 9.00
CA ARG A 67 4.54 -15.93 8.69
C ARG A 67 3.46 -16.17 9.77
N TYR A 68 3.79 -16.87 10.83
CA TYR A 68 2.90 -17.18 11.96
C TYR A 68 3.66 -17.19 13.28
N GLY A 69 2.95 -16.98 14.39
CA GLY A 69 3.49 -17.00 15.76
C GLY A 69 3.35 -15.65 16.46
N ALA A 70 4.07 -15.46 17.56
CA ALA A 70 4.06 -14.22 18.31
C ALA A 70 4.53 -13.04 17.47
N ARG A 71 3.93 -11.85 17.68
CA ARG A 71 4.35 -10.61 17.02
C ARG A 71 5.79 -10.25 17.40
N SER A 72 6.47 -9.59 16.49
CA SER A 72 7.83 -9.09 16.67
C SER A 72 7.96 -7.75 15.92
N PRO A 73 9.05 -7.01 16.09
CA PRO A 73 9.32 -5.83 15.26
C PRO A 73 9.31 -6.13 13.75
N GLN A 74 9.64 -7.37 13.36
CA GLN A 74 9.64 -7.84 11.96
C GLN A 74 8.25 -8.26 11.46
N ARG A 75 7.27 -8.41 12.34
CA ARG A 75 5.85 -8.67 12.08
C ARG A 75 4.99 -8.02 13.17
N PRO A 76 4.89 -6.69 13.19
CA PRO A 76 4.35 -5.97 14.34
C PRO A 76 2.82 -6.01 14.45
N LEU A 77 2.12 -6.05 13.31
CA LEU A 77 0.68 -5.76 13.24
C LEU A 77 -0.17 -7.04 13.32
N VAL A 78 0.25 -8.08 12.63
CA VAL A 78 -0.52 -9.33 12.46
C VAL A 78 0.21 -10.54 13.06
N ASP A 79 -0.54 -11.57 13.42
CA ASP A 79 0.00 -12.82 13.99
C ASP A 79 0.22 -13.88 12.90
N ILE A 80 -0.60 -13.82 11.83
CA ILE A 80 -0.56 -14.80 10.73
C ILE A 80 -0.63 -14.06 9.40
N VAL A 81 0.27 -14.37 8.47
CA VAL A 81 0.23 -13.89 7.08
C VAL A 81 -0.05 -15.08 6.16
N HIS A 82 -1.29 -15.18 5.69
CA HIS A 82 -1.69 -16.14 4.66
C HIS A 82 -1.37 -15.56 3.28
N THR A 83 -0.64 -16.29 2.46
CA THR A 83 -0.27 -15.82 1.13
C THR A 83 -0.93 -16.60 0.01
N VAL A 84 -1.31 -15.89 -1.04
CA VAL A 84 -1.84 -16.46 -2.28
C VAL A 84 -1.03 -15.98 -3.49
N LYS A 85 -0.93 -16.81 -4.53
CA LYS A 85 -0.20 -16.52 -5.78
C LYS A 85 -1.16 -16.45 -6.97
N LEU A 86 -2.19 -15.60 -6.89
CA LEU A 86 -3.30 -15.60 -7.85
C LEU A 86 -2.85 -15.45 -9.31
N LYS A 87 -1.78 -14.68 -9.60
CA LYS A 87 -1.27 -14.52 -10.96
C LYS A 87 -0.61 -15.77 -11.50
N SER A 88 0.20 -16.47 -10.70
CA SER A 88 0.84 -17.72 -11.14
C SER A 88 -0.20 -18.84 -11.25
N TRP A 89 -1.09 -18.97 -10.27
CA TRP A 89 -2.17 -19.96 -10.33
C TRP A 89 -3.01 -19.87 -11.60
N ARG A 90 -3.33 -18.65 -12.04
CA ARG A 90 -4.08 -18.45 -13.31
C ARG A 90 -3.32 -18.89 -14.57
N ARG A 91 -1.99 -18.89 -14.53
CA ARG A 91 -1.15 -19.32 -15.67
C ARG A 91 -0.92 -20.83 -15.66
N GLU A 92 -0.94 -21.43 -14.47
CA GLU A 92 -0.55 -22.82 -14.22
C GLU A 92 -1.76 -23.70 -13.82
N LEU A 93 -2.99 -23.33 -14.23
CA LEU A 93 -4.23 -24.06 -13.87
C LEU A 93 -4.26 -25.52 -14.35
N LEU A 94 -3.44 -25.88 -15.33
CA LEU A 94 -3.36 -27.25 -15.86
C LEU A 94 -2.37 -28.12 -15.07
N GLU A 95 -1.60 -27.56 -14.15
CA GLU A 95 -0.62 -28.29 -13.32
C GLU A 95 -1.28 -28.81 -12.04
N SER A 96 -1.17 -30.11 -11.77
CA SER A 96 -1.68 -30.73 -10.53
C SER A 96 -1.10 -30.11 -9.27
N GLN A 97 0.20 -29.78 -9.28
CA GLN A 97 0.90 -29.14 -8.17
C GLN A 97 0.30 -27.78 -7.82
N THR A 98 -0.25 -27.05 -8.79
CA THR A 98 -0.93 -25.77 -8.53
C THR A 98 -2.18 -25.98 -7.67
N TRP A 99 -2.97 -27.00 -7.98
CA TRP A 99 -4.16 -27.34 -7.19
C TRP A 99 -3.83 -27.83 -5.79
N GLU A 100 -2.75 -28.59 -5.63
CA GLU A 100 -2.25 -29.01 -4.30
C GLU A 100 -1.87 -27.81 -3.44
N ARG A 101 -1.14 -26.83 -4.02
CA ARG A 101 -0.76 -25.58 -3.34
C ARG A 101 -1.97 -24.71 -2.99
N ILE A 102 -2.95 -24.61 -3.86
CA ILE A 102 -4.21 -23.93 -3.60
C ILE A 102 -4.95 -24.62 -2.45
N ALA A 103 -5.10 -25.94 -2.51
CA ALA A 103 -5.79 -26.71 -1.49
C ALA A 103 -5.10 -26.59 -0.13
N ALA A 104 -3.76 -26.69 -0.08
CA ALA A 104 -2.99 -26.50 1.15
C ALA A 104 -3.20 -25.10 1.74
N GLY A 105 -3.08 -24.04 0.94
CA GLY A 105 -3.29 -22.67 1.41
C GLY A 105 -4.71 -22.40 1.90
N LEU A 106 -5.73 -23.00 1.26
CA LEU A 106 -7.12 -22.90 1.70
C LEU A 106 -7.37 -23.72 2.97
N SER A 107 -6.72 -24.87 3.10
CA SER A 107 -6.77 -25.70 4.32
C SER A 107 -6.17 -24.96 5.52
N ASP A 108 -5.00 -24.34 5.35
CA ASP A 108 -4.34 -23.53 6.39
C ASP A 108 -5.20 -22.35 6.81
N LEU A 109 -5.83 -21.67 5.83
CA LEU A 109 -6.73 -20.56 6.09
C LEU A 109 -7.96 -21.02 6.91
N HIS A 110 -8.55 -22.14 6.56
CA HIS A 110 -9.70 -22.72 7.26
C HIS A 110 -9.31 -23.22 8.66
N ALA A 111 -8.18 -23.90 8.80
CA ALA A 111 -7.67 -24.41 10.06
C ALA A 111 -7.33 -23.30 11.08
N ALA A 112 -7.22 -22.07 10.63
CA ALA A 112 -7.02 -20.94 11.52
C ALA A 112 -8.27 -20.56 12.32
N HIS A 113 -9.46 -21.10 12.03
CA HIS A 113 -10.72 -20.93 12.79
C HIS A 113 -11.04 -19.49 13.18
N TYR A 114 -11.10 -18.60 12.20
CA TYR A 114 -11.44 -17.19 12.43
C TYR A 114 -12.89 -17.00 12.90
N ASP A 115 -13.09 -16.14 13.89
CA ASP A 115 -14.41 -15.77 14.39
C ASP A 115 -15.10 -14.75 13.47
N VAL A 116 -14.31 -13.87 12.88
CA VAL A 116 -14.75 -12.80 12.00
C VAL A 116 -13.75 -12.63 10.86
N ALA A 117 -14.25 -12.39 9.67
CA ALA A 117 -13.45 -11.92 8.54
C ALA A 117 -13.96 -10.55 8.06
N ILE A 118 -13.05 -9.73 7.56
CA ILE A 118 -13.33 -8.42 7.00
C ILE A 118 -12.71 -8.31 5.61
N ASP A 119 -13.53 -8.13 4.58
CA ASP A 119 -13.08 -7.92 3.21
C ASP A 119 -12.93 -6.43 2.91
N LEU A 120 -11.67 -5.98 2.90
CA LEU A 120 -11.28 -4.62 2.54
C LEU A 120 -11.03 -4.44 1.04
N GLN A 121 -11.18 -5.50 0.23
CA GLN A 121 -10.96 -5.43 -1.22
C GLN A 121 -12.23 -5.21 -2.02
N GLY A 122 -13.33 -5.84 -1.63
CA GLY A 122 -14.61 -5.73 -2.29
C GLY A 122 -14.64 -6.36 -3.70
N ALA A 123 -13.83 -7.39 -3.96
CA ALA A 123 -13.83 -8.14 -5.20
C ALA A 123 -14.44 -9.54 -4.99
N ILE A 124 -15.00 -10.13 -6.02
CA ILE A 124 -15.60 -11.48 -5.95
C ILE A 124 -14.60 -12.48 -5.36
N ARG A 125 -13.36 -12.46 -5.85
CA ARG A 125 -12.30 -13.38 -5.41
C ARG A 125 -11.94 -13.21 -3.92
N SER A 126 -11.89 -11.97 -3.41
CA SER A 126 -11.59 -11.72 -2.00
C SER A 126 -12.77 -12.13 -1.10
N ALA A 127 -13.98 -11.88 -1.53
CA ALA A 127 -15.19 -12.28 -0.83
C ALA A 127 -15.32 -13.80 -0.73
N ILE A 128 -15.05 -14.53 -1.82
CA ILE A 128 -15.03 -16.00 -1.84
C ILE A 128 -13.97 -16.54 -0.88
N LEU A 129 -12.72 -16.02 -0.94
CA LEU A 129 -11.64 -16.44 -0.06
C LEU A 129 -11.93 -16.11 1.42
N GLY A 130 -12.49 -14.93 1.68
CA GLY A 130 -12.98 -14.55 3.01
C GLY A 130 -14.04 -15.51 3.54
N ARG A 131 -14.97 -15.93 2.69
CA ARG A 131 -16.00 -16.91 3.06
C ARG A 131 -15.42 -18.32 3.26
N TRP A 132 -14.42 -18.68 2.45
CA TRP A 132 -13.72 -19.98 2.55
C TRP A 132 -12.88 -20.11 3.83
N SER A 133 -12.50 -19.01 4.50
CA SER A 133 -11.85 -19.07 5.80
C SER A 133 -12.68 -19.78 6.88
N GLY A 134 -13.96 -20.03 6.62
CA GLY A 134 -14.87 -20.63 7.59
C GLY A 134 -15.41 -19.65 8.65
N ALA A 135 -14.98 -18.38 8.63
CA ALA A 135 -15.48 -17.38 9.56
C ALA A 135 -17.01 -17.26 9.47
N PRO A 136 -17.75 -17.38 10.61
CA PRO A 136 -19.21 -17.30 10.61
C PRO A 136 -19.71 -15.92 10.18
N VAL A 137 -18.92 -14.87 10.40
CA VAL A 137 -19.28 -13.50 10.02
C VAL A 137 -18.22 -12.94 9.07
N LEU A 138 -18.68 -12.50 7.89
CA LEU A 138 -17.86 -11.80 6.90
C LEU A 138 -18.42 -10.39 6.69
N TYR A 139 -17.66 -9.40 7.12
CA TYR A 139 -17.95 -7.99 6.86
C TYR A 139 -17.42 -7.57 5.49
N GLY A 140 -18.16 -6.72 4.80
CA GLY A 140 -17.74 -6.06 3.58
C GLY A 140 -18.54 -4.80 3.30
N SER A 141 -18.05 -3.98 2.36
CA SER A 141 -18.76 -2.76 1.99
C SER A 141 -20.15 -3.06 1.39
N ALA A 142 -21.16 -2.26 1.74
CA ALA A 142 -22.47 -2.30 1.10
C ALA A 142 -22.40 -1.94 -0.40
N ARG A 143 -21.34 -1.23 -0.79
CA ARG A 143 -21.01 -0.88 -2.19
C ARG A 143 -19.62 -1.40 -2.53
N PRO A 144 -19.45 -2.74 -2.71
CA PRO A 144 -18.17 -3.32 -3.02
C PRO A 144 -17.69 -2.88 -4.42
N ARG A 145 -16.39 -2.97 -4.65
CA ARG A 145 -15.79 -2.67 -5.96
C ARG A 145 -16.42 -3.49 -7.11
N GLU A 146 -16.69 -4.77 -6.85
CA GLU A 146 -17.40 -5.67 -7.74
C GLU A 146 -18.73 -6.03 -7.06
N LEU A 147 -19.86 -5.50 -7.56
CA LEU A 147 -21.17 -5.64 -6.92
C LEU A 147 -21.53 -7.08 -6.49
N PRO A 148 -21.24 -8.13 -7.30
CA PRO A 148 -21.52 -9.50 -6.90
C PRO A 148 -20.79 -9.98 -5.64
N ALA A 149 -19.66 -9.35 -5.25
CA ALA A 149 -18.96 -9.70 -4.01
C ALA A 149 -19.87 -9.61 -2.78
N GLY A 150 -20.85 -8.69 -2.81
CA GLY A 150 -21.83 -8.51 -1.76
C GLY A 150 -22.71 -9.73 -1.48
N LEU A 151 -22.75 -10.74 -2.35
CA LEU A 151 -23.51 -11.98 -2.14
C LEU A 151 -22.90 -12.87 -1.04
N TRP A 152 -21.59 -12.74 -0.81
CA TRP A 152 -20.87 -13.52 0.20
C TRP A 152 -20.81 -12.85 1.58
N TYR A 153 -21.13 -11.54 1.67
CA TYR A 153 -21.07 -10.82 2.95
C TYR A 153 -22.27 -11.15 3.84
N THR A 154 -21.98 -11.53 5.07
CA THR A 154 -23.02 -11.70 6.11
C THR A 154 -23.40 -10.35 6.73
N LYS A 155 -22.45 -9.40 6.77
CA LYS A 155 -22.64 -8.02 7.24
C LYS A 155 -22.16 -7.04 6.18
N LYS A 156 -23.08 -6.18 5.73
CA LYS A 156 -22.78 -5.11 4.77
C LYS A 156 -22.72 -3.77 5.48
N VAL A 157 -21.61 -3.08 5.34
CA VAL A 157 -21.34 -1.80 6.01
C VAL A 157 -21.45 -0.67 4.98
N VAL A 158 -22.25 0.33 5.28
CA VAL A 158 -22.29 1.57 4.51
C VAL A 158 -21.10 2.43 4.95
N THR A 159 -20.23 2.77 4.02
CA THR A 159 -19.08 3.64 4.26
C THR A 159 -19.33 5.02 3.64
N ASN A 160 -18.98 6.09 4.35
CA ASN A 160 -19.22 7.48 3.98
C ASN A 160 -17.92 8.28 3.81
N GLY A 161 -16.79 7.74 4.21
CA GLY A 161 -15.49 8.38 4.05
C GLY A 161 -15.21 8.74 2.59
N SER A 162 -14.67 9.91 2.33
CA SER A 162 -14.27 10.35 0.99
C SER A 162 -13.00 9.62 0.55
N HIS A 163 -12.06 9.46 1.48
CA HIS A 163 -10.82 8.75 1.23
C HIS A 163 -10.94 7.25 1.50
N VAL A 164 -10.27 6.43 0.70
CA VAL A 164 -10.32 4.96 0.82
C VAL A 164 -9.85 4.44 2.19
N VAL A 165 -8.90 5.11 2.83
CA VAL A 165 -8.44 4.79 4.20
C VAL A 165 -9.58 4.95 5.20
N GLU A 166 -10.36 6.03 5.09
CA GLU A 166 -11.51 6.28 5.96
C GLU A 166 -12.56 5.17 5.79
N GLN A 167 -12.83 4.77 4.54
CA GLN A 167 -13.76 3.68 4.24
C GLN A 167 -13.32 2.35 4.85
N TYR A 168 -12.00 2.05 4.85
CA TYR A 168 -11.48 0.85 5.49
C TYR A 168 -11.52 0.93 7.03
N CYS A 169 -11.28 2.10 7.60
CA CYS A 169 -11.46 2.31 9.04
C CYS A 169 -12.92 2.15 9.45
N GLU A 170 -13.89 2.66 8.67
CA GLU A 170 -15.32 2.47 8.92
C GLU A 170 -15.75 0.99 8.87
N LEU A 171 -15.12 0.19 8.00
CA LEU A 171 -15.33 -1.26 8.00
C LEU A 171 -14.77 -1.91 9.27
N ALA A 172 -13.61 -1.47 9.75
CA ALA A 172 -13.05 -1.94 11.02
C ALA A 172 -13.91 -1.49 12.22
N ASP A 173 -14.42 -0.26 12.21
CA ASP A 173 -15.34 0.28 13.22
C ASP A 173 -16.60 -0.57 13.37
N ALA A 174 -17.12 -1.09 12.25
CA ALA A 174 -18.26 -1.99 12.28
C ALA A 174 -17.97 -3.34 12.95
N VAL A 175 -16.71 -3.81 12.89
CA VAL A 175 -16.27 -5.00 13.64
C VAL A 175 -16.05 -4.67 15.11
N VAL A 176 -15.50 -3.50 15.39
CA VAL A 176 -15.21 -2.98 16.73
C VAL A 176 -16.49 -2.58 17.48
N GLY A 177 -17.55 -2.20 16.77
CA GLY A 177 -18.83 -1.75 17.33
C GLY A 177 -18.90 -0.26 17.71
N HIS A 178 -17.81 0.48 17.54
CA HIS A 178 -17.76 1.93 17.75
C HIS A 178 -16.70 2.57 16.83
N LYS A 179 -16.78 3.89 16.68
CA LYS A 179 -15.79 4.65 15.90
C LYS A 179 -14.45 4.64 16.61
N THR A 180 -13.40 4.24 15.88
CA THR A 180 -12.00 4.24 16.35
C THR A 180 -11.26 5.48 15.83
N SER A 181 -10.13 5.80 16.45
CA SER A 181 -9.20 6.78 15.89
C SER A 181 -8.46 6.16 14.71
N THR A 182 -8.27 6.92 13.65
CA THR A 182 -7.38 6.52 12.57
C THR A 182 -5.94 6.55 13.07
N LEU A 183 -5.34 5.37 13.18
CA LEU A 183 -3.97 5.20 13.65
C LEU A 183 -2.98 5.21 12.49
N ASP A 184 -1.74 5.59 12.78
CA ASP A 184 -0.68 5.52 11.79
C ASP A 184 -0.32 4.07 11.47
N PRO A 185 0.01 3.77 10.20
CA PRO A 185 0.40 2.44 9.77
C PRO A 185 1.70 2.00 10.46
N VAL A 186 1.76 0.73 10.86
CA VAL A 186 2.96 0.12 11.43
C VAL A 186 3.55 -0.84 10.41
N PHE A 187 4.77 -0.55 9.97
CA PHE A 187 5.51 -1.40 9.02
C PHE A 187 6.56 -2.24 9.75
N PRO A 188 6.91 -3.42 9.22
CA PRO A 188 8.00 -4.23 9.73
C PRO A 188 9.32 -3.46 9.82
N SER A 189 10.09 -3.74 10.86
CA SER A 189 11.48 -3.33 10.97
C SER A 189 12.35 -4.41 10.32
N ASP A 190 13.07 -4.05 9.25
CA ASP A 190 13.95 -4.95 8.54
C ASP A 190 15.41 -4.43 8.58
N PRO A 191 16.22 -4.90 9.53
CA PRO A 191 17.61 -4.47 9.64
C PRO A 191 18.45 -4.84 8.41
N ILE A 192 18.16 -5.99 7.77
CA ILE A 192 18.90 -6.44 6.58
C ILE A 192 18.61 -5.52 5.40
N ALA A 193 17.32 -5.24 5.13
CA ALA A 193 16.93 -4.30 4.09
C ALA A 193 17.48 -2.91 4.36
N SER A 194 17.47 -2.46 5.61
CA SER A 194 18.02 -1.16 6.01
C SER A 194 19.52 -1.05 5.74
N GLU A 195 20.30 -2.09 6.07
CA GLU A 195 21.72 -2.12 5.81
C GLU A 195 22.03 -2.16 4.30
N THR A 196 21.31 -3.00 3.55
CA THR A 196 21.42 -3.06 2.08
C THR A 196 21.19 -1.70 1.44
N VAL A 197 20.16 -0.98 1.88
CA VAL A 197 19.85 0.38 1.38
C VAL A 197 20.98 1.35 1.76
N ASN A 198 21.43 1.33 3.03
CA ASN A 198 22.51 2.20 3.48
C ASN A 198 23.79 1.97 2.70
N ASP A 199 24.15 0.72 2.39
CA ASP A 199 25.33 0.38 1.57
C ASP A 199 25.20 0.93 0.16
N ARG A 200 24.03 0.79 -0.46
CA ARG A 200 23.79 1.37 -1.78
C ARG A 200 23.91 2.89 -1.76
N LEU A 201 23.32 3.56 -0.78
CA LEU A 201 23.40 5.01 -0.63
C LEU A 201 24.86 5.48 -0.42
N ARG A 202 25.62 4.79 0.45
CA ARG A 202 27.05 5.06 0.67
C ARG A 202 27.87 4.92 -0.60
N LYS A 203 27.64 3.86 -1.39
CA LYS A 203 28.35 3.62 -2.66
C LYS A 203 28.22 4.78 -3.63
N TYR A 204 27.10 5.48 -3.65
CA TYR A 204 26.83 6.62 -4.53
C TYR A 204 26.99 7.97 -3.83
N GLY A 205 27.48 8.00 -2.58
CA GLY A 205 27.67 9.23 -1.80
C GLY A 205 26.38 10.01 -1.55
N MET A 206 25.23 9.29 -1.41
CA MET A 206 23.92 9.89 -1.23
C MET A 206 23.56 9.99 0.25
N THR A 207 23.38 11.20 0.77
CA THR A 207 22.94 11.49 2.14
C THR A 207 21.52 12.03 2.19
N ASP A 208 21.29 13.09 1.44
CA ASP A 208 19.98 13.74 1.27
C ASP A 208 19.35 13.28 -0.04
N ILE A 209 18.29 12.52 0.06
CA ILE A 209 17.70 11.86 -1.11
C ILE A 209 16.23 12.23 -1.32
N ALA A 210 15.86 12.35 -2.59
CA ALA A 210 14.47 12.32 -3.05
C ALA A 210 14.23 11.03 -3.83
N ILE A 211 13.06 10.43 -3.63
CA ILE A 211 12.59 9.30 -4.44
C ILE A 211 11.73 9.85 -5.56
N LEU A 212 12.12 9.59 -6.80
CA LEU A 212 11.35 9.89 -7.99
C LEU A 212 10.84 8.56 -8.56
N ASN A 213 9.53 8.45 -8.81
CA ASN A 213 8.91 7.21 -9.28
C ASN A 213 8.22 7.41 -10.64
N PRO A 214 8.95 7.24 -11.75
CA PRO A 214 8.41 7.46 -13.09
C PRO A 214 7.40 6.37 -13.51
N GLY A 215 7.50 5.17 -12.93
CA GLY A 215 6.61 4.06 -13.23
C GLY A 215 5.20 4.23 -12.69
N ALA A 216 4.22 3.67 -13.41
CA ALA A 216 2.86 3.55 -12.94
C ALA A 216 2.21 2.30 -13.52
N GLY A 217 1.16 1.80 -12.87
CA GLY A 217 0.49 0.57 -13.29
C GLY A 217 -0.15 0.62 -14.68
N TRP A 218 -0.32 1.81 -15.28
CA TRP A 218 -0.89 2.07 -16.60
C TRP A 218 -0.43 3.41 -17.16
N GLY A 219 -0.31 3.51 -18.49
CA GLY A 219 0.31 4.64 -19.17
C GLY A 219 -0.33 5.99 -18.88
N ALA A 220 -1.66 6.05 -18.72
CA ALA A 220 -2.36 7.29 -18.41
C ALA A 220 -1.98 7.94 -17.06
N LYS A 221 -1.28 7.21 -16.19
CA LYS A 221 -0.75 7.74 -14.92
C LYS A 221 0.74 8.08 -14.97
N GLN A 222 1.37 7.93 -16.13
CA GLN A 222 2.81 8.16 -16.28
C GLN A 222 3.07 9.59 -16.75
N TRP A 223 3.77 10.34 -15.92
CA TRP A 223 4.38 11.61 -16.32
C TRP A 223 5.66 11.31 -17.11
N PRO A 224 6.04 12.11 -18.13
CA PRO A 224 7.17 11.79 -18.98
C PRO A 224 8.46 11.51 -18.22
N ALA A 225 9.13 10.41 -18.55
CA ALA A 225 10.33 9.96 -17.86
C ALA A 225 11.45 11.00 -17.92
N GLU A 226 11.65 11.65 -19.08
CA GLU A 226 12.63 12.72 -19.25
C GLU A 226 12.43 13.88 -18.26
N ARG A 227 11.18 14.22 -17.93
CA ARG A 227 10.86 15.29 -16.98
C ARG A 227 11.28 14.94 -15.55
N TYR A 228 11.26 13.66 -15.17
CA TYR A 228 11.82 13.23 -13.88
C TYR A 228 13.35 13.44 -13.85
N GLY A 229 14.06 13.20 -14.96
CA GLY A 229 15.47 13.50 -15.07
C GLY A 229 15.77 14.99 -14.96
N GLN A 230 15.01 15.85 -15.63
CA GLN A 230 15.13 17.30 -15.52
C GLN A 230 14.83 17.81 -14.10
N LEU A 231 13.83 17.23 -13.44
CA LEU A 231 13.54 17.51 -12.03
C LEU A 231 14.73 17.15 -11.14
N ALA A 232 15.35 15.98 -11.36
CA ALA A 232 16.53 15.54 -10.61
C ALA A 232 17.68 16.54 -10.71
N GLN A 233 17.94 17.12 -11.90
CA GLN A 233 18.94 18.17 -12.07
C GLN A 233 18.62 19.41 -11.20
N THR A 234 17.34 19.77 -11.11
CA THR A 234 16.89 20.92 -10.30
C THR A 234 17.04 20.65 -8.81
N LEU A 235 16.70 19.44 -8.35
CA LEU A 235 16.87 19.03 -6.95
C LEU A 235 18.35 18.96 -6.55
N ALA A 236 19.23 18.50 -7.45
CA ALA A 236 20.66 18.42 -7.20
C ALA A 236 21.29 19.80 -6.95
N LYS A 237 20.82 20.86 -7.61
CA LYS A 237 21.26 22.25 -7.33
C LYS A 237 20.92 22.70 -5.91
N LYS A 238 19.96 22.04 -5.25
CA LYS A 238 19.57 22.25 -3.84
C LYS A 238 20.23 21.25 -2.88
N GLY A 239 21.20 20.45 -3.35
CA GLY A 239 21.91 19.46 -2.55
C GLY A 239 21.15 18.15 -2.34
N VAL A 240 20.01 17.94 -3.02
CA VAL A 240 19.21 16.71 -2.90
C VAL A 240 19.43 15.81 -4.11
N ARG A 241 20.07 14.65 -3.90
CA ARG A 241 20.26 13.63 -4.94
C ARG A 241 18.97 12.83 -5.16
N SER A 242 18.75 12.34 -6.36
CA SER A 242 17.54 11.62 -6.71
C SER A 242 17.78 10.14 -6.94
N ILE A 243 16.87 9.31 -6.44
CA ILE A 243 16.76 7.88 -6.77
C ILE A 243 15.53 7.68 -7.65
N LEU A 244 15.73 7.16 -8.83
CA LEU A 244 14.68 6.78 -9.77
C LEU A 244 14.26 5.35 -9.43
N ASN A 245 13.22 5.23 -8.60
CA ASN A 245 12.66 3.94 -8.21
C ASN A 245 11.83 3.33 -9.33
N PHE A 246 12.03 2.05 -9.59
CA PHE A 246 11.25 1.33 -10.59
C PHE A 246 10.91 -0.10 -10.15
N GLY A 247 9.73 -0.53 -10.56
CA GLY A 247 9.26 -1.90 -10.36
C GLY A 247 9.61 -2.83 -11.53
N PRO A 248 9.18 -4.09 -11.45
CA PRO A 248 9.34 -5.04 -12.55
C PRO A 248 8.75 -4.49 -13.87
N ASN A 249 9.49 -4.62 -14.96
CA ASN A 249 9.15 -4.14 -16.31
C ASN A 249 9.18 -2.61 -16.53
N GLU A 250 9.61 -1.82 -15.55
CA GLU A 250 9.71 -0.35 -15.66
C GLU A 250 11.14 0.14 -15.89
N GLY A 251 12.12 -0.76 -16.02
CA GLY A 251 13.54 -0.42 -16.14
C GLY A 251 13.87 0.43 -17.38
N ALA A 252 13.12 0.37 -18.47
CA ALA A 252 13.31 1.23 -19.63
C ALA A 252 12.98 2.70 -19.29
N LEU A 253 11.85 2.94 -18.65
CA LEU A 253 11.42 4.26 -18.16
C LEU A 253 12.44 4.87 -17.19
N ALA A 254 12.94 4.05 -16.24
CA ALA A 254 13.94 4.50 -15.29
C ALA A 254 15.26 4.92 -15.95
N ARG A 255 15.74 4.14 -16.95
CA ARG A 255 16.94 4.49 -17.71
C ARG A 255 16.77 5.76 -18.56
N GLU A 256 15.59 5.97 -19.14
CA GLU A 256 15.26 7.20 -19.86
C GLU A 256 15.35 8.42 -18.93
N ALA A 257 14.74 8.35 -17.75
CA ALA A 257 14.81 9.40 -16.73
C ALA A 257 16.25 9.59 -16.23
N GLU A 258 17.00 8.51 -16.02
CA GLU A 258 18.41 8.56 -15.60
C GLU A 258 19.27 9.25 -16.64
N SER A 259 19.13 8.91 -17.92
CA SER A 259 19.85 9.57 -19.03
C SER A 259 19.55 11.07 -19.07
N ALA A 260 18.30 11.46 -18.87
CA ALA A 260 17.90 12.87 -18.83
C ALA A 260 18.35 13.61 -17.56
N SER A 261 18.82 12.90 -16.54
CA SER A 261 19.26 13.50 -15.28
C SER A 261 20.68 14.09 -15.32
N ALA A 262 21.44 13.85 -16.37
CA ALA A 262 22.84 14.26 -16.49
C ALA A 262 23.71 13.84 -15.28
N GLY A 263 23.49 12.63 -14.75
CA GLY A 263 24.26 12.06 -13.62
C GLY A 263 23.83 12.56 -12.23
N THR A 264 22.70 13.25 -12.13
CA THR A 264 22.19 13.72 -10.84
C THR A 264 21.21 12.74 -10.17
N ALA A 265 20.81 11.68 -10.86
CA ALA A 265 19.97 10.60 -10.35
C ALA A 265 20.52 9.22 -10.72
N GLU A 266 20.18 8.23 -9.90
CA GLU A 266 20.52 6.81 -10.10
C GLU A 266 19.24 5.98 -10.20
N ALA A 267 19.13 5.14 -11.24
CA ALA A 267 18.03 4.21 -11.39
C ALA A 267 18.26 2.94 -10.55
N MET A 268 17.37 2.67 -9.61
CA MET A 268 17.50 1.53 -8.69
C MET A 268 16.18 0.82 -8.51
N SER A 269 16.21 -0.52 -8.49
CA SER A 269 15.08 -1.35 -8.07
C SER A 269 15.30 -1.89 -6.67
N PHE A 270 14.18 -2.08 -5.95
CA PHE A 270 14.19 -2.50 -4.57
C PHE A 270 13.15 -3.61 -4.34
N SER A 271 13.42 -4.52 -3.40
CA SER A 271 12.38 -5.34 -2.80
C SER A 271 11.40 -4.45 -2.03
N ILE A 272 10.27 -5.00 -1.61
CA ILE A 272 9.30 -4.21 -0.82
C ILE A 272 9.91 -3.80 0.52
N GLY A 273 10.63 -4.68 1.19
CA GLY A 273 11.33 -4.35 2.45
C GLY A 273 12.39 -3.27 2.26
N GLU A 274 13.22 -3.37 1.20
CA GLU A 274 14.19 -2.34 0.84
C GLU A 274 13.52 -1.00 0.47
N LEU A 275 12.37 -1.03 -0.21
CA LEU A 275 11.62 0.18 -0.56
C LEU A 275 11.07 0.88 0.70
N VAL A 276 10.59 0.12 1.68
CA VAL A 276 10.20 0.65 3.00
C VAL A 276 11.40 1.31 3.69
N ALA A 277 12.56 0.64 3.71
CA ALA A 277 13.78 1.17 4.31
C ALA A 277 14.28 2.43 3.59
N LEU A 278 14.29 2.44 2.25
CA LEU A 278 14.65 3.60 1.43
C LEU A 278 13.71 4.78 1.69
N THR A 279 12.41 4.51 1.72
CA THR A 279 11.41 5.57 1.92
C THR A 279 11.60 6.27 3.25
N ARG A 280 11.92 5.54 4.34
CA ARG A 280 12.26 6.13 5.65
C ARG A 280 13.46 7.06 5.62
N ARG A 281 14.35 6.92 4.64
CA ARG A 281 15.55 7.77 4.46
C ARG A 281 15.31 8.97 3.56
N ALA A 282 14.18 8.99 2.83
CA ALA A 282 13.91 10.03 1.86
C ALA A 282 13.41 11.33 2.53
N ARG A 283 13.84 12.46 1.99
CA ARG A 283 13.31 13.79 2.36
C ARG A 283 12.07 14.17 1.57
N LEU A 284 11.91 13.57 0.39
CA LEU A 284 10.83 13.88 -0.54
C LEU A 284 10.52 12.67 -1.40
N PHE A 285 9.25 12.50 -1.72
CA PHE A 285 8.78 11.59 -2.77
C PHE A 285 8.09 12.39 -3.88
N VAL A 286 8.37 12.07 -5.13
CA VAL A 286 7.66 12.63 -6.30
C VAL A 286 7.23 11.49 -7.20
N GLY A 287 5.94 11.43 -7.53
CA GLY A 287 5.42 10.39 -8.43
C GLY A 287 3.92 10.44 -8.59
N GLY A 288 3.40 9.56 -9.46
CA GLY A 288 1.96 9.42 -9.70
C GLY A 288 1.22 8.65 -8.60
N ASP A 289 -0.10 8.48 -8.77
CA ASP A 289 -0.96 7.64 -7.93
C ASP A 289 -0.57 6.16 -8.04
N THR A 290 0.40 5.75 -7.22
CA THR A 290 1.04 4.42 -7.24
C THR A 290 1.32 3.92 -5.82
N GLY A 291 1.61 2.61 -5.68
CA GLY A 291 1.94 2.01 -4.40
C GLY A 291 3.06 2.71 -3.63
N PRO A 292 4.19 3.05 -4.26
CA PRO A 292 5.28 3.81 -3.62
C PRO A 292 4.87 5.19 -3.09
N MET A 293 3.97 5.89 -3.78
CA MET A 293 3.44 7.18 -3.31
C MET A 293 2.64 7.02 -2.00
N HIS A 294 1.78 5.99 -1.94
CA HIS A 294 1.01 5.70 -0.73
C HIS A 294 1.90 5.22 0.42
N LEU A 295 2.98 4.49 0.12
CA LEU A 295 3.98 4.11 1.11
C LEU A 295 4.69 5.35 1.68
N ALA A 296 5.09 6.29 0.83
CA ALA A 296 5.72 7.54 1.27
C ALA A 296 4.79 8.35 2.17
N ALA A 297 3.51 8.48 1.79
CA ALA A 297 2.50 9.14 2.61
C ALA A 297 2.30 8.44 3.97
N ALA A 298 2.22 7.12 3.98
CA ALA A 298 2.04 6.32 5.19
C ALA A 298 3.26 6.35 6.15
N LEU A 299 4.43 6.68 5.62
CA LEU A 299 5.66 6.92 6.40
C LEU A 299 5.89 8.41 6.70
N HIS A 300 4.90 9.26 6.45
CA HIS A 300 4.94 10.71 6.67
C HIS A 300 6.04 11.45 5.90
N ILE A 301 6.55 10.87 4.82
CA ILE A 301 7.49 11.55 3.93
C ILE A 301 6.70 12.57 3.11
N PRO A 302 7.21 13.81 2.94
CA PRO A 302 6.58 14.82 2.08
C PRO A 302 6.41 14.32 0.64
N VAL A 303 5.24 14.55 0.03
CA VAL A 303 4.88 14.00 -1.28
C VAL A 303 4.47 15.10 -2.26
N VAL A 304 5.12 15.16 -3.40
CA VAL A 304 4.54 15.79 -4.60
C VAL A 304 3.85 14.71 -5.42
N ALA A 305 2.53 14.74 -5.47
CA ALA A 305 1.72 13.73 -6.12
C ALA A 305 1.19 14.23 -7.48
N LEU A 306 1.51 13.50 -8.55
CA LEU A 306 1.12 13.83 -9.91
C LEU A 306 -0.12 13.02 -10.30
N PHE A 307 -1.25 13.69 -10.44
CA PHE A 307 -2.52 13.05 -10.72
C PHE A 307 -3.00 13.34 -12.14
N GLY A 308 -3.30 12.29 -12.87
CA GLY A 308 -4.02 12.31 -14.14
C GLY A 308 -5.48 11.89 -13.93
N PRO A 309 -5.89 10.71 -14.44
CA PRO A 309 -7.30 10.30 -14.50
C PRO A 309 -7.89 9.85 -13.16
N THR A 310 -7.12 9.70 -12.09
CA THR A 310 -7.63 9.29 -10.79
C THR A 310 -8.02 10.46 -9.91
N ASP A 311 -8.96 10.21 -8.97
CA ASP A 311 -9.46 11.23 -8.06
C ASP A 311 -8.55 11.32 -6.81
N PRO A 312 -7.85 12.45 -6.59
CA PRO A 312 -7.01 12.64 -5.42
C PRO A 312 -7.80 12.73 -4.11
N ALA A 313 -9.08 13.12 -4.12
CA ALA A 313 -9.90 13.10 -2.92
C ALA A 313 -10.10 11.67 -2.38
N ARG A 314 -10.14 10.69 -3.27
CA ARG A 314 -10.27 9.27 -2.94
C ARG A 314 -8.94 8.58 -2.63
N ASN A 315 -7.91 8.86 -3.43
CA ASN A 315 -6.65 8.11 -3.42
C ASN A 315 -5.42 9.01 -3.24
N GLY A 316 -5.56 10.26 -2.80
CA GLY A 316 -4.43 11.15 -2.59
C GLY A 316 -3.50 10.71 -1.45
N PRO A 317 -2.37 11.41 -1.24
CA PRO A 317 -1.53 11.19 -0.08
C PRO A 317 -2.32 11.42 1.21
N PHE A 318 -2.40 10.40 2.08
CA PHE A 318 -3.20 10.47 3.30
C PHE A 318 -2.37 10.88 4.50
N ARG A 319 -2.79 11.95 5.22
CA ARG A 319 -2.20 12.43 6.48
C ARG A 319 -0.68 12.71 6.42
N THR A 320 -0.18 13.16 5.28
CA THR A 320 1.20 13.64 5.15
C THR A 320 1.22 15.04 4.54
N LYS A 321 2.33 15.76 4.72
CA LYS A 321 2.57 17.00 4.00
C LYS A 321 2.65 16.69 2.50
N SER A 322 1.75 17.28 1.72
CA SER A 322 1.71 16.96 0.29
C SER A 322 1.22 18.11 -0.56
N ILE A 323 1.70 18.13 -1.80
CA ILE A 323 1.20 19.00 -2.85
C ILE A 323 0.73 18.08 -3.98
N VAL A 324 -0.56 18.17 -4.30
CA VAL A 324 -1.18 17.41 -5.38
C VAL A 324 -1.26 18.30 -6.61
N LEU A 325 -0.57 17.90 -7.67
CA LEU A 325 -0.63 18.54 -8.96
C LEU A 325 -1.57 17.76 -9.88
N ARG A 326 -2.66 18.38 -10.29
CA ARG A 326 -3.65 17.84 -11.23
C ARG A 326 -4.17 18.94 -12.13
N ASN A 327 -4.15 18.70 -13.41
CA ASN A 327 -4.73 19.62 -14.38
C ASN A 327 -6.23 19.38 -14.53
N SER A 328 -7.02 20.46 -14.68
CA SER A 328 -8.48 20.39 -14.90
C SER A 328 -8.88 19.63 -16.18
N LYS A 329 -7.98 19.50 -17.16
CA LYS A 329 -8.20 18.72 -18.38
C LYS A 329 -8.12 17.20 -18.16
N SER A 330 -7.66 16.73 -16.99
CA SER A 330 -7.65 15.30 -16.66
C SER A 330 -9.05 14.82 -16.30
N PRO A 331 -9.70 13.99 -17.14
CA PRO A 331 -11.00 13.44 -16.80
C PRO A 331 -10.86 12.40 -15.70
N THR A 332 -11.77 12.38 -14.73
CA THR A 332 -11.79 11.31 -13.73
C THR A 332 -12.30 10.02 -14.37
N SER A 333 -11.45 8.99 -14.42
CA SER A 333 -11.76 7.70 -15.02
C SER A 333 -11.02 6.56 -14.31
N LEU A 334 -11.68 5.44 -14.16
CA LEU A 334 -11.07 4.19 -13.69
C LEU A 334 -10.71 3.23 -14.85
N THR A 335 -10.91 3.67 -16.09
CA THR A 335 -10.58 2.88 -17.28
C THR A 335 -9.06 2.90 -17.49
N HIS A 336 -8.47 1.72 -17.53
CA HIS A 336 -7.04 1.57 -17.82
C HIS A 336 -6.74 1.93 -19.27
N ARG A 337 -6.08 3.05 -19.49
CA ARG A 337 -5.63 3.50 -20.82
C ARG A 337 -4.11 3.42 -20.89
N HIS A 338 -3.60 3.04 -22.07
CA HIS A 338 -2.15 3.02 -22.34
C HIS A 338 -1.63 4.42 -22.72
N GLU A 339 -2.47 5.23 -23.32
CA GLU A 339 -2.12 6.58 -23.74
C GLU A 339 -1.98 7.51 -22.53
N PRO A 340 -0.97 8.39 -22.51
CA PRO A 340 -0.80 9.39 -21.46
C PRO A 340 -2.03 10.29 -21.31
N ASP A 341 -2.34 10.65 -20.06
CA ASP A 341 -3.43 11.60 -19.78
C ASP A 341 -3.03 13.02 -20.25
N PRO A 342 -3.87 13.71 -21.05
CA PRO A 342 -3.52 15.03 -21.57
C PRO A 342 -3.25 16.08 -20.49
N GLY A 343 -4.02 16.06 -19.40
CA GLY A 343 -3.81 17.00 -18.30
C GLY A 343 -2.54 16.73 -17.53
N LEU A 344 -2.16 15.44 -17.36
CA LEU A 344 -0.91 15.07 -16.74
C LEU A 344 0.29 15.54 -17.59
N MET A 345 0.16 15.50 -18.92
CA MET A 345 1.19 15.96 -19.85
C MET A 345 1.41 17.49 -19.79
N GLU A 346 0.44 18.26 -19.33
CA GLU A 346 0.57 19.71 -19.15
C GLU A 346 1.24 20.13 -17.85
N ILE A 347 1.45 19.22 -16.88
CA ILE A 347 2.21 19.53 -15.67
C ILE A 347 3.68 19.71 -16.06
N SER A 348 4.20 20.94 -15.87
CA SER A 348 5.58 21.27 -16.23
C SER A 348 6.57 20.82 -15.14
N VAL A 349 7.85 20.72 -15.54
CA VAL A 349 8.95 20.45 -14.60
C VAL A 349 9.07 21.57 -13.56
N ASP A 350 8.86 22.82 -13.96
CA ASP A 350 8.97 23.98 -13.05
C ASP A 350 7.88 23.93 -11.97
N GLN A 351 6.65 23.58 -12.30
CA GLN A 351 5.58 23.39 -11.32
C GLN A 351 5.91 22.31 -10.29
N VAL A 352 6.47 21.18 -10.75
CA VAL A 352 6.87 20.09 -9.87
C VAL A 352 8.06 20.47 -9.01
N ALA A 353 9.05 21.18 -9.58
CA ALA A 353 10.23 21.67 -8.88
C ALA A 353 9.88 22.73 -7.80
N GLU A 354 8.92 23.62 -8.08
CA GLU A 354 8.43 24.57 -7.12
C GLU A 354 7.72 23.87 -5.95
N ALA A 355 6.80 22.94 -6.24
CA ALA A 355 6.13 22.14 -5.21
C ALA A 355 7.13 21.34 -4.37
N ALA A 356 8.13 20.73 -5.00
CA ALA A 356 9.20 20.01 -4.31
C ALA A 356 10.00 20.94 -3.39
N SER A 357 10.31 22.14 -3.85
CA SER A 357 11.05 23.16 -3.06
C SER A 357 10.30 23.59 -1.83
N GLN A 358 9.01 23.88 -1.98
CA GLN A 358 8.13 24.27 -0.85
C GLN A 358 8.09 23.18 0.24
N LEU A 359 8.04 21.90 -0.16
CA LEU A 359 8.03 20.80 0.79
C LEU A 359 9.38 20.57 1.47
N LEU A 360 10.49 20.78 0.76
CA LEU A 360 11.84 20.62 1.30
C LEU A 360 12.25 21.74 2.27
N GLU A 361 11.75 22.96 2.08
CA GLU A 361 12.01 24.13 2.92
C GLU A 361 11.21 24.09 4.24
N THR A 362 10.12 23.34 4.28
CA THR A 362 9.31 23.20 5.49
C THR A 362 10.00 22.25 6.46
N PRO A 363 10.35 22.69 7.69
CA PRO A 363 10.97 21.80 8.68
C PRO A 363 10.16 20.52 8.86
N GLN A 364 10.81 19.36 8.80
CA GLN A 364 10.17 18.11 9.21
C GLN A 364 9.92 18.23 10.71
N ALA A 365 8.67 18.02 11.15
CA ALA A 365 8.41 17.80 12.56
C ALA A 365 9.24 16.57 12.97
N GLU A 366 10.05 16.71 14.01
CA GLU A 366 10.85 15.59 14.56
C GLU A 366 9.90 14.43 14.82
N THR A 367 10.02 13.37 13.99
CA THR A 367 9.34 12.11 14.28
C THR A 367 10.08 11.48 15.45
N PRO A 368 9.42 11.21 16.59
CA PRO A 368 10.08 10.52 17.68
C PRO A 368 10.62 9.18 17.14
N LEU A 369 11.93 9.00 17.24
CA LEU A 369 12.59 7.72 17.02
C LEU A 369 12.03 6.74 18.05
N GLY A 370 11.08 5.89 17.64
CA GLY A 370 10.54 4.78 18.40
C GLY A 370 11.31 3.48 18.12
#